data_62a212ff494665da8510deb82966ad01
#
_entry.id   62a212ff494665da8510deb82966ad01
#
_cell.length_a   1.000
_cell.length_b   1.000
_cell.length_c   1.000
_cell.angle_alpha   90.00
_cell.angle_beta   90.00
_cell.angle_gamma   90.00
#
_symmetry.space_group_name_H-M   'P 1'
#
loop_
_entity.id
_entity.type
_entity.pdbx_description
1 polymer ?
#
loop_
_entity_poly.entity_id
_entity_poly.type
_entity_poly.pdbx_seq_one_letter_code
_entity_poly.pdbx_strand_id
1 'polypeptide(L)'
;QVMARQEARQRDLDEVILCNDEGVVTGGSMTNVFALVDGRLVTPPAGQCAVAGVVRAQLLGTAGRLGITTGELSLAPQVLQSAQALWLTNVRVGLWPVASFGQRVFAAHEWTPRLQGALRDAAMEAL
;
A
#
# COMPACT_ATOMS: atom_id res chain seq x y z
N GLN A 1 5.64 -19.39 7.59
CA GLN A 1 5.02 -18.16 7.28
C GLN A 1 3.54 -18.28 7.12
N VAL A 2 2.82 -17.30 7.13
CA VAL A 2 1.61 -17.17 7.00
C VAL A 2 0.59 -17.25 7.26
N MET A 3 -0.20 -17.05 7.60
CA MET A 3 -1.21 -17.55 7.78
C MET A 3 -2.43 -16.86 7.85
N ALA A 4 -2.66 -15.70 8.29
CA ALA A 4 -3.90 -14.94 8.20
C ALA A 4 -3.98 -14.29 6.83
N ARG A 5 -5.12 -14.39 6.19
CA ARG A 5 -5.37 -13.79 4.89
C ARG A 5 -6.70 -13.05 4.91
N GLN A 6 -6.72 -11.87 4.33
CA GLN A 6 -7.95 -11.12 4.12
C GLN A 6 -7.94 -10.55 2.71
N GLU A 7 -9.10 -10.53 2.08
CA GLU A 7 -9.22 -10.04 0.72
C GLU A 7 -9.26 -8.52 0.68
N ALA A 8 -8.48 -7.94 -0.21
CA ALA A 8 -8.58 -6.54 -0.57
C ALA A 8 -9.12 -6.48 -1.99
N ARG A 9 -10.13 -5.64 -2.18
CA ARG A 9 -10.81 -5.58 -3.47
C ARG A 9 -10.53 -4.25 -4.14
N GLN A 10 -10.15 -4.30 -5.44
CA GLN A 10 -9.90 -3.13 -6.22
C GLN A 10 -10.55 -3.27 -7.57
N ARG A 11 -11.53 -2.46 -7.88
CA ARG A 11 -12.27 -2.54 -9.14
C ARG A 11 -12.83 -3.96 -9.27
N ASP A 12 -12.39 -4.67 -10.32
CA ASP A 12 -12.81 -6.04 -10.55
C ASP A 12 -11.75 -7.05 -10.13
N LEU A 13 -10.69 -6.59 -9.45
CA LEU A 13 -9.60 -7.45 -9.04
C LEU A 13 -9.58 -7.61 -7.53
N ASP A 14 -9.24 -8.80 -7.09
CA ASP A 14 -9.07 -9.11 -5.69
C ASP A 14 -7.60 -9.38 -5.41
N GLU A 15 -7.17 -8.99 -4.24
CA GLU A 15 -5.84 -9.31 -3.75
C GLU A 15 -5.98 -9.85 -2.33
N VAL A 16 -5.03 -10.64 -1.91
CA VAL A 16 -5.01 -11.22 -0.57
C VAL A 16 -3.91 -10.55 0.22
N ILE A 17 -4.26 -10.00 1.38
CA ILE A 17 -3.27 -9.43 2.29
C ILE A 17 -2.72 -10.56 3.15
N LEU A 18 -1.40 -10.66 3.18
CA LEU A 18 -0.70 -11.72 3.88
C LEU A 18 -0.03 -11.18 5.15
N CYS A 19 0.01 -12.02 6.16
CA CYS A 19 0.70 -11.71 7.41
C CYS A 19 1.73 -12.80 7.69
N ASN A 20 2.76 -12.44 8.45
CA ASN A 20 3.71 -13.43 8.93
C ASN A 20 3.16 -14.13 10.18
N ASP A 21 3.94 -15.01 10.77
CA ASP A 21 3.52 -15.79 11.94
C ASP A 21 3.37 -14.94 13.21
N GLU A 22 3.87 -13.70 13.18
CA GLU A 22 3.67 -12.76 14.28
C GLU A 22 2.42 -11.91 14.10
N GLY A 23 1.68 -12.13 13.02
CA GLY A 23 0.46 -11.39 12.75
C GLY A 23 0.66 -10.02 12.14
N VAL A 24 1.86 -9.71 11.65
CA VAL A 24 2.12 -8.43 11.01
C VAL A 24 1.99 -8.56 9.51
N VAL A 25 1.43 -7.54 8.88
CA VAL A 25 1.20 -7.51 7.44
C VAL A 25 2.54 -7.50 6.70
N THR A 26 2.67 -8.39 5.73
CA THR A 26 3.87 -8.45 4.88
C THR A 26 3.61 -7.88 3.48
N GLY A 27 2.36 -7.70 3.10
CA GLY A 27 1.98 -7.18 1.79
C GLY A 27 0.86 -8.00 1.19
N GLY A 28 0.58 -7.80 -0.08
CA GLY A 28 -0.29 -8.68 -0.84
C GLY A 28 0.52 -9.83 -1.42
N SER A 29 -0.14 -10.72 -2.14
CA SER A 29 0.55 -11.86 -2.73
C SER A 29 1.56 -11.42 -3.79
N MET A 30 1.28 -10.32 -4.49
CA MET A 30 2.16 -9.78 -5.52
C MET A 30 2.28 -8.26 -5.43
N THR A 31 1.95 -7.68 -4.30
CA THR A 31 1.89 -6.23 -4.12
C THR A 31 2.49 -5.82 -2.78
N ASN A 32 2.84 -4.54 -2.68
CA ASN A 32 3.14 -3.91 -1.40
C ASN A 32 1.92 -3.11 -0.96
N VAL A 33 1.75 -2.96 0.34
CA VAL A 33 0.59 -2.29 0.95
C VAL A 33 1.02 -0.97 1.54
N PHE A 34 0.24 0.08 1.27
CA PHE A 34 0.38 1.38 1.90
C PHE A 34 -0.92 1.76 2.57
N ALA A 35 -0.83 2.41 3.72
CA ALA A 35 -1.99 2.86 4.48
C ALA A 35 -1.83 4.33 4.86
N LEU A 36 -2.94 5.04 4.88
CA LEU A 36 -2.97 6.41 5.41
C LEU A 36 -3.43 6.32 6.86
N VAL A 37 -2.50 6.58 7.77
CA VAL A 37 -2.74 6.47 9.21
C VAL A 37 -2.28 7.76 9.88
N ASP A 38 -3.19 8.45 10.54
CA ASP A 38 -2.89 9.70 11.25
C ASP A 38 -2.16 10.71 10.36
N GLY A 39 -2.62 10.84 9.12
CA GLY A 39 -2.06 11.82 8.18
C GLY A 39 -0.73 11.40 7.56
N ARG A 40 -0.25 10.19 7.82
CA ARG A 40 1.02 9.69 7.30
C ARG A 40 0.80 8.50 6.38
N LEU A 41 1.59 8.44 5.33
CA LEU A 41 1.59 7.32 4.41
C LEU A 41 2.58 6.27 4.94
N VAL A 42 2.07 5.16 5.42
CA VAL A 42 2.89 4.14 6.08
C VAL A 42 2.83 2.82 5.34
N THR A 43 3.90 2.04 5.47
CA THR A 43 4.02 0.74 4.81
C THR A 43 4.89 -0.16 5.69
N PRO A 44 4.75 -1.48 5.60
CA PRO A 44 5.63 -2.38 6.35
C PRO A 44 7.10 -2.16 5.98
N PRO A 45 8.03 -2.32 6.92
CA PRO A 45 9.46 -2.23 6.62
C PRO A 45 9.88 -3.21 5.53
N ALA A 46 10.88 -2.84 4.74
CA ALA A 46 11.33 -3.67 3.62
C ALA A 46 11.69 -5.09 4.06
N GLY A 47 12.29 -5.25 5.22
CA GLY A 47 12.67 -6.57 5.73
C GLY A 47 11.49 -7.47 6.07
N GLN A 48 10.29 -6.92 6.20
CA GLN A 48 9.08 -7.68 6.48
C GLN A 48 8.25 -7.93 5.23
N CYS A 49 8.59 -7.30 4.12
CA CYS A 49 7.82 -7.44 2.89
C CYS A 49 8.13 -8.77 2.21
N ALA A 50 7.08 -9.44 1.73
CA ALA A 50 7.24 -10.67 0.98
C ALA A 50 7.73 -10.40 -0.44
N VAL A 51 7.47 -9.20 -0.96
CA VAL A 51 7.83 -8.80 -2.32
C VAL A 51 8.68 -7.55 -2.24
N ALA A 52 9.86 -7.58 -2.88
CA ALA A 52 10.70 -6.39 -2.99
C ALA A 52 10.07 -5.48 -4.04
N GLY A 53 9.67 -4.28 -3.64
CA GLY A 53 8.89 -3.41 -4.50
C GLY A 53 9.68 -2.25 -5.06
N VAL A 54 9.89 -2.22 -6.37
CA VAL A 54 10.47 -1.06 -7.05
C VAL A 54 9.52 0.13 -6.92
N VAL A 55 8.24 -0.11 -7.17
CA VAL A 55 7.23 0.95 -7.07
C VAL A 55 7.07 1.42 -5.62
N ARG A 56 7.22 0.51 -4.65
CA ARG A 56 7.21 0.87 -3.24
C ARG A 56 8.29 1.92 -2.94
N ALA A 57 9.50 1.66 -3.40
CA ALA A 57 10.62 2.60 -3.17
C ALA A 57 10.38 3.93 -3.89
N GLN A 58 9.86 3.88 -5.11
CA GLN A 58 9.54 5.09 -5.86
C GLN A 58 8.46 5.91 -5.16
N LEU A 59 7.44 5.24 -4.62
CA LEU A 59 6.35 5.93 -3.95
C LEU A 59 6.83 6.64 -2.68
N LEU A 60 7.69 5.99 -1.90
CA LEU A 60 8.23 6.62 -0.69
C LEU A 60 9.02 7.88 -1.03
N GLY A 61 9.88 7.81 -2.06
CA GLY A 61 10.65 8.98 -2.48
C GLY A 61 9.77 10.08 -3.05
N THR A 62 8.78 9.70 -3.85
CA THR A 62 7.89 10.64 -4.51
C THR A 62 6.99 11.35 -3.50
N ALA A 63 6.44 10.61 -2.54
CA ALA A 63 5.57 11.17 -1.51
C ALA A 63 6.31 12.22 -0.69
N GLY A 64 7.58 11.98 -0.38
CA GLY A 64 8.38 12.98 0.33
C GLY A 64 8.48 14.28 -0.44
N ARG A 65 8.64 14.21 -1.76
CA ARG A 65 8.71 15.41 -2.59
C ARG A 65 7.38 16.16 -2.66
N LEU A 66 6.27 15.46 -2.44
CA LEU A 66 4.95 16.09 -2.39
C LEU A 66 4.63 16.66 -1.02
N GLY A 67 5.55 16.58 -0.07
CA GLY A 67 5.32 17.06 1.29
C GLY A 67 4.51 16.10 2.15
N ILE A 68 4.36 14.85 1.72
CA ILE A 68 3.62 13.85 2.47
C ILE A 68 4.60 13.13 3.41
N THR A 69 4.26 13.10 4.69
CA THR A 69 5.05 12.39 5.68
C THR A 69 4.89 10.89 5.48
N THR A 70 6.00 10.18 5.37
CA THR A 70 6.00 8.73 5.19
C THR A 70 6.61 8.04 6.39
N GLY A 71 6.35 6.76 6.54
CA GLY A 71 6.96 5.95 7.58
C GLY A 71 6.90 4.48 7.26
N GLU A 72 7.85 3.73 7.81
CA GLU A 72 7.85 2.27 7.71
C GLU A 72 7.55 1.75 9.10
N LEU A 73 6.41 1.09 9.22
CA LEU A 73 5.90 0.59 10.48
C LEU A 73 5.40 -0.83 10.32
N SER A 74 5.59 -1.64 11.35
CA SER A 74 4.90 -2.94 11.40
C SER A 74 3.42 -2.69 11.55
N LEU A 75 2.63 -3.27 10.67
CA LEU A 75 1.18 -3.04 10.63
C LEU A 75 0.44 -4.32 10.94
N ALA A 76 -0.52 -4.24 11.85
CA ALA A 76 -1.46 -5.32 12.10
C ALA A 76 -2.67 -5.15 11.17
N PRO A 77 -3.38 -6.22 10.84
CA PRO A 77 -4.58 -6.10 10.00
C PRO A 77 -5.61 -5.11 10.56
N GLN A 78 -5.70 -4.99 11.88
CA GLN A 78 -6.63 -4.07 12.52
C GLN A 78 -6.30 -2.60 12.17
N VAL A 79 -5.02 -2.30 12.00
CA VAL A 79 -4.61 -0.95 11.60
C VAL A 79 -5.08 -0.67 10.18
N LEU A 80 -5.00 -1.65 9.28
CA LEU A 80 -5.51 -1.49 7.92
C LEU A 80 -7.02 -1.26 7.93
N GLN A 81 -7.74 -1.97 8.79
CA GLN A 81 -9.19 -1.81 8.89
C GLN A 81 -9.59 -0.40 9.32
N SER A 82 -8.77 0.25 10.14
CA SER A 82 -9.07 1.59 10.66
C SER A 82 -8.37 2.70 9.90
N ALA A 83 -7.60 2.40 8.89
CA ALA A 83 -6.90 3.41 8.11
C ALA A 83 -7.87 4.31 7.36
N GLN A 84 -7.42 5.52 7.02
CA GLN A 84 -8.25 6.44 6.24
C GLN A 84 -8.30 6.02 4.78
N ALA A 85 -7.26 5.39 4.28
CA ALA A 85 -7.20 4.86 2.92
C ALA A 85 -6.14 3.77 2.86
N LEU A 86 -6.28 2.87 1.90
CA LEU A 86 -5.30 1.83 1.60
C LEU A 86 -4.98 1.84 0.12
N TRP A 87 -3.73 1.53 -0.21
CA TRP A 87 -3.29 1.38 -1.60
C TRP A 87 -2.42 0.14 -1.73
N LEU A 88 -2.41 -0.41 -2.93
CA LEU A 88 -1.49 -1.50 -3.28
C LEU A 88 -0.62 -1.04 -4.43
N THR A 89 0.64 -1.48 -4.44
CA THR A 89 1.57 -1.10 -5.50
C THR A 89 2.28 -2.31 -6.06
N ASN A 90 2.51 -2.30 -7.37
CA ASN A 90 3.47 -3.18 -8.04
C ASN A 90 3.79 -2.61 -9.42
N VAL A 91 4.73 -3.24 -10.13
CA VAL A 91 5.20 -2.71 -11.41
C VAL A 91 4.13 -2.75 -12.50
N ARG A 92 3.14 -3.62 -12.38
CA ARG A 92 2.12 -3.77 -13.42
C ARG A 92 1.06 -2.69 -13.34
N VAL A 93 0.67 -2.33 -12.12
CA VAL A 93 -0.47 -1.44 -11.91
C VAL A 93 -0.09 -0.07 -11.36
N GLY A 94 1.17 0.10 -10.96
CA GLY A 94 1.58 1.32 -10.29
C GLY A 94 0.97 1.39 -8.90
N LEU A 95 0.04 2.29 -8.70
CA LEU A 95 -0.66 2.43 -7.43
C LEU A 95 -2.16 2.29 -7.66
N TRP A 96 -2.79 1.40 -6.89
CA TRP A 96 -4.23 1.19 -6.93
C TRP A 96 -4.85 1.44 -5.57
N PRO A 97 -5.97 2.17 -5.52
CA PRO A 97 -6.70 2.32 -4.28
C PRO A 97 -7.46 1.04 -3.95
N VAL A 98 -7.49 0.69 -2.68
CA VAL A 98 -8.28 -0.44 -2.19
C VAL A 98 -9.70 0.05 -1.97
N ALA A 99 -10.67 -0.61 -2.58
CA ALA A 99 -12.08 -0.27 -2.42
C ALA A 99 -12.66 -0.86 -1.14
N SER A 100 -12.21 -2.06 -0.76
CA SER A 100 -12.68 -2.68 0.48
C SER A 100 -11.62 -3.64 1.02
N PHE A 101 -11.62 -3.80 2.34
CA PHE A 101 -10.75 -4.74 3.03
C PHE A 101 -11.56 -5.37 4.14
N GLY A 102 -11.81 -6.67 4.02
CA GLY A 102 -12.76 -7.33 4.90
C GLY A 102 -14.12 -6.67 4.71
N GLN A 103 -14.72 -6.22 5.82
CA GLN A 103 -16.02 -5.55 5.77
C GLN A 103 -15.90 -4.04 5.66
N ARG A 104 -14.67 -3.50 5.72
CA ARG A 104 -14.46 -2.07 5.63
C ARG A 104 -14.49 -1.63 4.17
N VAL A 105 -15.33 -0.66 3.86
CA VAL A 105 -15.38 -0.01 2.55
C VAL A 105 -14.68 1.33 2.65
N PHE A 106 -13.79 1.61 1.70
CA PHE A 106 -13.05 2.86 1.67
C PHE A 106 -13.62 3.78 0.61
N ALA A 107 -13.87 5.02 1.00
CA ALA A 107 -14.25 6.04 0.03
C ALA A 107 -13.03 6.43 -0.82
N ALA A 108 -13.27 6.96 -2.00
CA ALA A 108 -12.20 7.50 -2.83
C ALA A 108 -11.46 8.58 -2.05
N HIS A 109 -10.14 8.59 -2.17
CA HIS A 109 -9.31 9.56 -1.45
C HIS A 109 -8.61 10.49 -2.43
N GLU A 110 -8.51 11.76 -2.08
CA GLU A 110 -7.94 12.78 -2.95
C GLU A 110 -6.46 12.57 -3.25
N TRP A 111 -5.75 11.84 -2.40
CA TRP A 111 -4.33 11.55 -2.65
C TRP A 111 -4.13 10.55 -3.78
N THR A 112 -5.12 9.74 -4.12
CA THR A 112 -4.94 8.69 -5.13
C THR A 112 -4.47 9.26 -6.46
N PRO A 113 -5.17 10.23 -7.09
CA PRO A 113 -4.68 10.76 -8.36
C PRO A 113 -3.35 11.50 -8.24
N ARG A 114 -3.10 12.15 -7.10
CA ARG A 114 -1.83 12.83 -6.87
C ARG A 114 -0.67 11.85 -6.84
N LEU A 115 -0.83 10.75 -6.10
CA LEU A 115 0.20 9.72 -6.00
C LEU A 115 0.39 9.00 -7.33
N GLN A 116 -0.70 8.68 -8.03
CA GLN A 116 -0.61 8.05 -9.34
C GLN A 116 0.13 8.94 -10.34
N GLY A 117 -0.20 10.22 -10.36
CA GLY A 117 0.44 11.18 -11.25
C GLY A 117 1.92 11.32 -10.95
N ALA A 118 2.27 11.41 -9.68
CA ALA A 118 3.67 11.55 -9.28
C ALA A 118 4.49 10.31 -9.63
N LEU A 119 3.91 9.12 -9.51
CA LEU A 119 4.59 7.89 -9.92
C LEU A 119 4.82 7.83 -11.42
N ARG A 120 3.85 8.29 -12.22
CA ARG A 120 4.03 8.36 -13.68
C ARG A 120 5.17 9.31 -14.04
N ASP A 121 5.21 10.47 -13.38
CA ASP A 121 6.26 11.46 -13.64
C ASP A 121 7.63 10.90 -13.26
N ALA A 122 7.73 10.22 -12.13
CA ALA A 122 8.98 9.61 -11.70
C ALA A 122 9.45 8.53 -12.67
N ALA A 123 8.52 7.73 -13.20
CA ALA A 123 8.84 6.70 -14.17
C ALA A 123 9.36 7.31 -15.48
N MET A 124 8.77 8.43 -15.91
CA MET A 124 9.23 9.11 -17.11
C MET A 124 10.61 9.74 -16.94
N GLU A 125 10.90 10.28 -15.75
CA GLU A 125 12.21 10.84 -15.47
C GLU A 125 13.30 9.78 -15.48
N ALA A 126 12.97 8.54 -15.22
CA ALA A 126 13.92 7.45 -15.19
C ALA A 126 14.30 6.96 -16.60
N LEU A 127 13.58 7.42 -17.62
CA LEU A 127 13.90 7.07 -18.99
C LEU A 127 15.01 7.98 -19.50
#